data_9b2600031be53b0258241140db27bd82
#
_entry.id   9b2600031be53b0258241140db27bd82
#
_cell.length_a   1.000
_cell.length_b   1.000
_cell.length_c   1.000
_cell.angle_alpha   90.00
_cell.angle_beta   90.00
_cell.angle_gamma   90.00
#
_symmetry.space_group_name_H-M   'P 1'
#
loop_
_entity.id
_entity.type
_entity.pdbx_description
1 polymer ?
#
loop_
_entity_poly.entity_id
_entity_poly.type
_entity_poly.pdbx_seq_one_letter_code
_entity_poly.pdbx_strand_id
1 'polypeptide(L)'
;MVMPYRQIWEDSLTIFWRDWLDLRGRVWQVVASGLVAPLIYIVAFGVGLGGSLRAEALADVGGSTAAGSYLRFILPGMVALSAMTISFAGTTFSICGSRLFTKSFEELLLLPVHPLALHLGKVLAGIARGLLTALGVLAVGVLGTGAWGLLHPLALLVLLLDCAVFAGIGVIAGLKVPSLESVGVLTNFLITPMSFLGATFFDPSQLPGYLQVLVYCLPLSYASIGMRAAAYQPPAQFPWYTVAVLAGLATLLALVGAYLFSHQQD
;
A
#
# COMPACT_ATOMS: atom_id res chain seq x y z
N MET A 1 -15.96 29.01 -11.56
CA MET A 1 -15.15 29.06 -12.78
C MET A 1 -14.71 27.62 -13.07
N VAL A 2 -15.20 27.00 -14.16
CA VAL A 2 -14.87 25.60 -14.47
C VAL A 2 -13.46 25.57 -15.03
N MET A 3 -12.48 25.16 -14.22
CA MET A 3 -11.12 25.00 -14.70
C MET A 3 -11.07 23.83 -15.69
N PRO A 4 -10.37 23.94 -16.82
CA PRO A 4 -10.21 22.85 -17.79
C PRO A 4 -9.46 21.67 -17.14
N TYR A 5 -9.92 20.44 -17.39
CA TYR A 5 -9.31 19.20 -16.85
C TYR A 5 -7.79 19.11 -17.03
N ARG A 6 -7.26 19.70 -18.11
CA ARG A 6 -5.84 19.79 -18.41
C ARG A 6 -5.09 20.58 -17.31
N GLN A 7 -5.64 21.65 -16.82
CA GLN A 7 -5.02 22.46 -15.78
C GLN A 7 -4.96 21.71 -14.44
N ILE A 8 -6.03 20.98 -14.08
CA ILE A 8 -6.05 20.14 -12.87
C ILE A 8 -4.91 19.10 -12.91
N TRP A 9 -4.65 18.51 -14.08
CA TRP A 9 -3.59 17.52 -14.23
C TRP A 9 -2.19 18.15 -14.15
N GLU A 10 -1.98 19.30 -14.80
CA GLU A 10 -0.70 20.03 -14.77
C GLU A 10 -0.37 20.48 -13.32
N ASP A 11 -1.37 20.99 -12.59
CA ASP A 11 -1.23 21.40 -11.20
C ASP A 11 -0.92 20.18 -10.29
N SER A 12 -1.61 19.05 -10.51
CA SER A 12 -1.35 17.80 -9.77
C SER A 12 0.09 17.31 -9.96
N LEU A 13 0.60 17.36 -11.18
CA LEU A 13 1.98 16.98 -11.51
C LEU A 13 3.00 17.93 -10.90
N THR A 14 2.70 19.22 -10.83
CA THR A 14 3.58 20.21 -10.19
C THR A 14 3.71 19.96 -8.70
N ILE A 15 2.58 19.66 -8.02
CA ILE A 15 2.56 19.32 -6.60
C ILE A 15 3.29 17.99 -6.36
N PHE A 16 3.04 16.99 -7.20
CA PHE A 16 3.77 15.72 -7.17
C PHE A 16 5.27 15.92 -7.32
N TRP A 17 5.70 16.75 -8.29
CA TRP A 17 7.11 16.99 -8.58
C TRP A 17 7.84 17.62 -7.39
N ARG A 18 7.21 18.56 -6.70
CA ARG A 18 7.75 19.13 -5.47
C ARG A 18 7.97 18.07 -4.40
N ASP A 19 6.96 17.23 -4.14
CA ASP A 19 7.05 16.17 -3.14
C ASP A 19 8.03 15.05 -3.58
N TRP A 20 8.21 14.86 -4.89
CA TRP A 20 9.20 13.95 -5.46
C TRP A 20 10.64 14.43 -5.25
N LEU A 21 10.90 15.72 -5.37
CA LEU A 21 12.23 16.29 -5.10
C LEU A 21 12.62 16.09 -3.64
N ASP A 22 11.70 16.27 -2.70
CA ASP A 22 11.92 15.98 -1.28
C ASP A 22 12.18 14.48 -1.05
N LEU A 23 11.41 13.63 -1.72
CA LEU A 23 11.55 12.18 -1.64
C LEU A 23 12.91 11.73 -2.18
N ARG A 24 13.36 12.27 -3.31
CA ARG A 24 14.61 11.89 -3.97
C ARG A 24 15.82 11.97 -3.03
N GLY A 25 15.86 12.98 -2.15
CA GLY A 25 16.91 13.13 -1.13
C GLY A 25 16.87 12.07 -0.04
N ARG A 26 15.75 11.35 0.14
CA ARG A 26 15.49 10.40 1.23
C ARG A 26 15.03 9.02 0.76
N VAL A 27 15.15 8.72 -0.54
CA VAL A 27 14.66 7.46 -1.14
C VAL A 27 15.20 6.25 -0.39
N TRP A 28 16.50 6.23 -0.08
CA TRP A 28 17.12 5.12 0.63
C TRP A 28 16.52 4.90 2.03
N GLN A 29 16.24 5.98 2.75
CA GLN A 29 15.63 5.89 4.08
C GLN A 29 14.20 5.34 4.01
N VAL A 30 13.42 5.78 3.02
CA VAL A 30 12.04 5.31 2.81
C VAL A 30 12.02 3.84 2.43
N VAL A 31 12.84 3.44 1.47
CA VAL A 31 12.94 2.04 1.04
C VAL A 31 13.45 1.16 2.18
N ALA A 32 14.53 1.56 2.85
CA ALA A 32 15.09 0.78 3.95
C ALA A 32 14.09 0.60 5.09
N SER A 33 13.36 1.66 5.49
CA SER A 33 12.37 1.56 6.56
C SER A 33 11.23 0.58 6.23
N GLY A 34 10.78 0.54 4.97
CA GLY A 34 9.72 -0.35 4.54
C GLY A 34 10.17 -1.78 4.23
N LEU A 35 11.49 -2.02 4.08
CA LEU A 35 12.03 -3.36 3.87
C LEU A 35 12.22 -4.16 5.17
N VAL A 36 12.41 -3.49 6.30
CA VAL A 36 12.77 -4.17 7.59
C VAL A 36 11.75 -5.23 7.97
N ALA A 37 10.47 -4.88 8.04
CA ALA A 37 9.42 -5.82 8.45
C ALA A 37 9.28 -7.01 7.48
N PRO A 38 9.14 -6.82 6.14
CA PRO A 38 9.11 -7.92 5.18
C PRO A 38 10.34 -8.82 5.24
N LEU A 39 11.54 -8.27 5.41
CA LEU A 39 12.77 -9.07 5.51
C LEU A 39 12.76 -9.93 6.76
N ILE A 40 12.33 -9.39 7.90
CA ILE A 40 12.19 -10.17 9.15
C ILE A 40 11.19 -11.33 8.93
N TYR A 41 10.05 -11.07 8.28
CA TYR A 41 9.07 -12.11 8.00
C TYR A 41 9.62 -13.17 7.03
N ILE A 42 10.33 -12.77 5.95
CA ILE A 42 10.95 -13.72 5.02
C ILE A 42 11.96 -14.62 5.76
N VAL A 43 12.77 -14.05 6.63
CA VAL A 43 13.74 -14.80 7.44
C VAL A 43 13.03 -15.69 8.46
N ALA A 44 12.08 -15.15 9.22
CA ALA A 44 11.37 -15.88 10.26
C ALA A 44 10.57 -17.06 9.69
N PHE A 45 9.83 -16.85 8.59
CA PHE A 45 9.02 -17.89 7.97
C PHE A 45 9.81 -18.76 6.98
N GLY A 46 10.84 -18.21 6.33
CA GLY A 46 11.68 -18.96 5.41
C GLY A 46 12.66 -19.88 6.11
N VAL A 47 13.37 -19.36 7.10
CA VAL A 47 14.40 -20.13 7.82
C VAL A 47 13.82 -20.78 9.09
N GLY A 48 13.01 -20.04 9.85
CA GLY A 48 12.47 -20.53 11.14
C GLY A 48 11.47 -21.66 10.98
N LEU A 49 10.38 -21.44 10.23
CA LEU A 49 9.39 -22.48 9.95
C LEU A 49 9.89 -23.51 8.93
N GLY A 50 10.81 -23.12 8.03
CA GLY A 50 11.41 -24.03 7.07
C GLY A 50 12.16 -25.18 7.70
N GLY A 51 12.78 -24.97 8.86
CA GLY A 51 13.46 -25.99 9.63
C GLY A 51 12.51 -26.98 10.32
N SER A 52 11.46 -26.48 10.96
CA SER A 52 10.49 -27.30 11.69
C SER A 52 9.56 -28.10 10.77
N LEU A 53 9.03 -27.46 9.71
CA LEU A 53 8.18 -28.12 8.71
C LEU A 53 8.96 -29.11 7.84
N ARG A 54 10.28 -28.92 7.66
CA ARG A 54 11.13 -29.88 6.96
C ARG A 54 11.37 -31.14 7.80
N ALA A 55 11.37 -31.02 9.12
CA ALA A 55 11.50 -32.18 10.01
C ALA A 55 10.23 -33.05 10.00
N GLU A 56 9.04 -32.45 9.92
CA GLU A 56 7.76 -33.19 9.80
C GLU A 56 7.50 -33.72 8.38
N ALA A 57 7.86 -32.95 7.33
CA ALA A 57 7.64 -33.34 5.94
C ALA A 57 8.65 -34.38 5.43
N LEU A 58 9.78 -34.60 6.10
CA LEU A 58 10.70 -35.72 5.82
C LEU A 58 10.14 -37.09 6.32
N ALA A 59 9.07 -37.06 7.12
CA ALA A 59 8.35 -38.27 7.54
C ALA A 59 7.31 -38.75 6.51
N ASP A 60 6.92 -37.88 5.54
CA ASP A 60 5.89 -38.19 4.54
C ASP A 60 6.36 -37.74 3.13
N VAL A 61 6.83 -38.70 2.38
CA VAL A 61 7.03 -38.77 0.91
C VAL A 61 7.13 -37.46 0.09
N GLY A 62 8.32 -37.14 -0.41
CA GLY A 62 8.49 -36.59 -1.78
C GLY A 62 8.36 -35.10 -2.02
N GLY A 63 9.36 -34.30 -1.68
CA GLY A 63 9.97 -33.41 -2.71
C GLY A 63 9.46 -32.01 -3.01
N SER A 64 8.81 -31.27 -2.16
CA SER A 64 8.87 -29.79 -2.21
C SER A 64 8.69 -29.27 -0.78
N THR A 65 9.66 -28.51 -0.28
CA THR A 65 9.65 -28.08 1.12
C THR A 65 8.43 -27.21 1.39
N ALA A 66 7.54 -27.62 2.29
CA ALA A 66 6.34 -26.89 2.72
C ALA A 66 6.63 -25.41 3.06
N ALA A 67 7.83 -25.13 3.56
CA ALA A 67 8.32 -23.78 3.81
C ALA A 67 8.47 -22.92 2.55
N GLY A 68 8.98 -23.48 1.46
CA GLY A 68 9.09 -22.77 0.17
C GLY A 68 7.73 -22.46 -0.44
N SER A 69 6.77 -23.36 -0.24
CA SER A 69 5.37 -23.16 -0.67
C SER A 69 4.70 -22.09 0.15
N TYR A 70 4.90 -22.05 1.47
CA TYR A 70 4.33 -21.02 2.33
C TYR A 70 4.93 -19.63 2.06
N LEU A 71 6.26 -19.54 1.86
CA LEU A 71 6.90 -18.28 1.46
C LEU A 71 6.34 -17.72 0.16
N ARG A 72 6.14 -18.56 -0.85
CA ARG A 72 5.50 -18.16 -2.10
C ARG A 72 4.07 -17.68 -1.87
N PHE A 73 3.35 -18.27 -0.93
CA PHE A 73 2.00 -17.87 -0.60
C PHE A 73 1.94 -16.47 0.07
N ILE A 74 2.82 -16.19 1.04
CA ILE A 74 2.79 -14.91 1.79
C ILE A 74 3.44 -13.75 1.04
N LEU A 75 4.39 -14.01 0.13
CA LEU A 75 5.18 -12.97 -0.53
C LEU A 75 4.34 -11.91 -1.26
N PRO A 76 3.31 -12.26 -2.08
CA PRO A 76 2.45 -11.26 -2.70
C PRO A 76 1.75 -10.34 -1.69
N GLY A 77 1.24 -10.92 -0.61
CA GLY A 77 0.62 -10.19 0.48
C GLY A 77 1.59 -9.27 1.22
N MET A 78 2.85 -9.69 1.40
CA MET A 78 3.89 -8.87 2.03
C MET A 78 4.29 -7.67 1.17
N VAL A 79 4.31 -7.83 -0.16
CA VAL A 79 4.53 -6.71 -1.09
C VAL A 79 3.40 -5.69 -0.96
N ALA A 80 2.13 -6.14 -0.96
CA ALA A 80 0.97 -5.28 -0.75
C ALA A 80 1.00 -4.61 0.63
N LEU A 81 1.34 -5.35 1.68
CA LEU A 81 1.47 -4.83 3.05
C LEU A 81 2.51 -3.70 3.16
N SER A 82 3.65 -3.84 2.51
CA SER A 82 4.69 -2.80 2.48
C SER A 82 4.22 -1.57 1.74
N ALA A 83 3.57 -1.77 0.59
CA ALA A 83 2.97 -0.70 -0.20
C ALA A 83 1.95 0.08 0.62
N MET A 84 1.00 -0.61 1.26
CA MET A 84 0.02 -0.05 2.17
C MET A 84 0.66 0.82 3.25
N THR A 85 1.60 0.24 4.00
CA THR A 85 2.19 0.89 5.17
C THR A 85 2.92 2.17 4.79
N ILE A 86 3.75 2.13 3.74
CA ILE A 86 4.55 3.28 3.32
C ILE A 86 3.70 4.32 2.58
N SER A 87 2.73 3.91 1.75
CA SER A 87 1.82 4.85 1.11
C SER A 87 0.98 5.62 2.14
N PHE A 88 0.43 4.93 3.13
CA PHE A 88 -0.34 5.56 4.19
C PHE A 88 0.51 6.46 5.08
N ALA A 89 1.51 5.88 5.76
CA ALA A 89 2.32 6.61 6.72
C ALA A 89 3.08 7.76 6.06
N GLY A 90 3.75 7.50 4.92
CA GLY A 90 4.51 8.50 4.20
C GLY A 90 3.67 9.70 3.74
N THR A 91 2.43 9.46 3.31
CA THR A 91 1.50 10.54 2.91
C THR A 91 0.98 11.29 4.13
N THR A 92 0.56 10.57 5.18
CA THR A 92 0.07 11.16 6.42
C THR A 92 1.14 12.05 7.08
N PHE A 93 2.37 11.54 7.22
CA PHE A 93 3.48 12.31 7.78
C PHE A 93 3.88 13.50 6.90
N SER A 94 3.84 13.38 5.58
CA SER A 94 4.13 14.50 4.67
C SER A 94 3.15 15.65 4.84
N ILE A 95 1.85 15.36 4.94
CA ILE A 95 0.81 16.39 5.12
C ILE A 95 0.86 16.96 6.54
N CYS A 96 0.90 16.10 7.54
CA CYS A 96 0.96 16.52 8.93
C CYS A 96 2.22 17.37 9.21
N GLY A 97 3.38 16.97 8.65
CA GLY A 97 4.63 17.72 8.75
C GLY A 97 4.55 19.09 8.08
N SER A 98 3.95 19.18 6.89
CA SER A 98 3.79 20.44 6.18
C SER A 98 2.80 21.41 6.89
N ARG A 99 1.80 20.87 7.61
CA ARG A 99 0.86 21.67 8.41
C ARG A 99 1.47 22.16 9.71
N LEU A 100 2.15 21.29 10.45
CA LEU A 100 2.56 21.58 11.82
C LEU A 100 3.93 22.26 11.94
N PHE A 101 4.87 21.94 11.04
CA PHE A 101 6.26 22.42 11.18
C PHE A 101 6.64 23.48 10.15
N THR A 102 6.34 23.26 8.88
CA THR A 102 6.83 24.17 7.84
C THR A 102 5.83 25.25 7.44
N LYS A 103 4.56 25.11 7.86
CA LYS A 103 3.43 25.97 7.44
C LYS A 103 3.25 26.09 5.92
N SER A 104 4.06 25.36 5.14
CA SER A 104 3.99 25.34 3.69
C SER A 104 2.66 24.79 3.14
N PHE A 105 1.88 24.17 4.02
CA PHE A 105 0.53 23.71 3.71
C PHE A 105 -0.44 24.90 3.57
N GLU A 106 -0.33 25.92 4.43
CA GLU A 106 -1.14 27.14 4.35
C GLU A 106 -0.83 27.89 3.05
N GLU A 107 0.45 28.00 2.68
CA GLU A 107 0.87 28.58 1.40
C GLU A 107 0.27 27.84 0.19
N LEU A 108 0.18 26.51 0.27
CA LEU A 108 -0.45 25.69 -0.77
C LEU A 108 -1.96 25.94 -0.90
N LEU A 109 -2.65 26.19 0.21
CA LEU A 109 -4.09 26.49 0.20
C LEU A 109 -4.41 27.88 -0.37
N LEU A 110 -3.45 28.82 -0.28
CA LEU A 110 -3.59 30.17 -0.86
C LEU A 110 -3.39 30.21 -2.38
N LEU A 111 -2.82 29.15 -2.96
CA LEU A 111 -2.67 29.07 -4.41
C LEU A 111 -4.04 28.88 -5.08
N PRO A 112 -4.28 29.49 -6.25
CA PRO A 112 -5.52 29.32 -7.01
C PRO A 112 -5.53 27.96 -7.73
N VAL A 113 -5.44 26.87 -6.96
CA VAL A 113 -5.36 25.49 -7.46
C VAL A 113 -6.64 24.76 -7.06
N HIS A 114 -7.15 23.92 -7.96
CA HIS A 114 -8.36 23.15 -7.68
C HIS A 114 -8.11 22.12 -6.56
N PRO A 115 -9.04 21.95 -5.58
CA PRO A 115 -8.90 21.00 -4.46
C PRO A 115 -8.57 19.55 -4.89
N LEU A 116 -9.14 19.11 -6.02
CA LEU A 116 -8.81 17.81 -6.63
C LEU A 116 -7.34 17.72 -7.04
N ALA A 117 -6.74 18.80 -7.55
CA ALA A 117 -5.33 18.78 -7.96
C ALA A 117 -4.40 18.65 -6.74
N LEU A 118 -4.72 19.30 -5.63
CA LEU A 118 -4.02 19.16 -4.36
C LEU A 118 -4.07 17.71 -3.86
N HIS A 119 -5.27 17.13 -3.84
CA HIS A 119 -5.46 15.75 -3.43
C HIS A 119 -4.68 14.77 -4.32
N LEU A 120 -4.87 14.85 -5.65
CA LEU A 120 -4.21 13.95 -6.60
C LEU A 120 -2.69 14.07 -6.55
N GLY A 121 -2.14 15.28 -6.44
CA GLY A 121 -0.70 15.49 -6.32
C GLY A 121 -0.11 14.80 -5.08
N LYS A 122 -0.80 14.89 -3.94
CA LYS A 122 -0.40 14.20 -2.69
C LYS A 122 -0.56 12.69 -2.78
N VAL A 123 -1.62 12.20 -3.40
CA VAL A 123 -1.82 10.76 -3.65
C VAL A 123 -0.74 10.21 -4.57
N LEU A 124 -0.41 10.89 -5.66
CA LEU A 124 0.67 10.49 -6.57
C LEU A 124 2.02 10.38 -5.84
N ALA A 125 2.34 11.32 -4.95
CA ALA A 125 3.53 11.25 -4.12
C ALA A 125 3.51 10.04 -3.16
N GLY A 126 2.35 9.73 -2.59
CA GLY A 126 2.14 8.54 -1.76
C GLY A 126 2.30 7.24 -2.55
N ILE A 127 1.73 7.18 -3.76
CA ILE A 127 1.90 6.05 -4.68
C ILE A 127 3.38 5.84 -5.00
N ALA A 128 4.10 6.91 -5.34
CA ALA A 128 5.53 6.80 -5.66
C ALA A 128 6.34 6.23 -4.49
N ARG A 129 6.08 6.68 -3.24
CA ARG A 129 6.73 6.15 -2.03
C ARG A 129 6.42 4.67 -1.82
N GLY A 130 5.15 4.30 -1.90
CA GLY A 130 4.70 2.92 -1.73
C GLY A 130 5.27 1.98 -2.80
N LEU A 131 5.22 2.39 -4.07
CA LEU A 131 5.77 1.60 -5.18
C LEU A 131 7.28 1.40 -5.05
N LEU A 132 8.04 2.44 -4.72
CA LEU A 132 9.50 2.32 -4.51
C LEU A 132 9.84 1.27 -3.46
N THR A 133 9.13 1.29 -2.34
CA THR A 133 9.34 0.32 -1.26
C THR A 133 8.86 -1.07 -1.65
N ALA A 134 7.67 -1.18 -2.21
CA ALA A 134 7.10 -2.46 -2.63
C ALA A 134 7.94 -3.12 -3.72
N LEU A 135 8.48 -2.37 -4.67
CA LEU A 135 9.42 -2.87 -5.67
C LEU A 135 10.72 -3.37 -5.03
N GLY A 136 11.20 -2.71 -3.96
CA GLY A 136 12.33 -3.20 -3.17
C GLY A 136 12.04 -4.54 -2.51
N VAL A 137 10.88 -4.70 -1.85
CA VAL A 137 10.45 -5.97 -1.25
C VAL A 137 10.26 -7.05 -2.32
N LEU A 138 9.65 -6.68 -3.43
CA LEU A 138 9.44 -7.56 -4.58
C LEU A 138 10.76 -8.06 -5.16
N ALA A 139 11.75 -7.16 -5.33
CA ALA A 139 13.08 -7.54 -5.82
C ALA A 139 13.74 -8.57 -4.90
N VAL A 140 13.76 -8.31 -3.59
CA VAL A 140 14.33 -9.26 -2.60
C VAL A 140 13.55 -10.57 -2.59
N GLY A 141 12.21 -10.50 -2.62
CA GLY A 141 11.35 -11.67 -2.62
C GLY A 141 11.52 -12.53 -3.88
N VAL A 142 11.56 -11.92 -5.05
CA VAL A 142 11.78 -12.64 -6.34
C VAL A 142 13.16 -13.29 -6.39
N LEU A 143 14.21 -12.57 -5.98
CA LEU A 143 15.56 -13.12 -5.93
C LEU A 143 15.69 -14.28 -4.94
N GLY A 144 14.98 -14.22 -3.80
CA GLY A 144 15.02 -15.26 -2.76
C GLY A 144 14.16 -16.48 -3.07
N THR A 145 13.02 -16.32 -3.76
CA THR A 145 12.03 -17.39 -3.96
C THR A 145 11.86 -17.84 -5.42
N GLY A 146 12.41 -17.07 -6.38
CA GLY A 146 12.21 -17.30 -7.81
C GLY A 146 10.77 -17.04 -8.28
N ALA A 147 9.98 -16.22 -7.56
CA ALA A 147 8.59 -15.95 -7.86
C ALA A 147 8.41 -14.84 -8.95
N TRP A 148 8.91 -15.10 -10.16
CA TRP A 148 8.89 -14.16 -11.28
C TRP A 148 7.47 -13.74 -11.72
N GLY A 149 6.45 -14.55 -11.39
CA GLY A 149 5.05 -14.22 -11.68
C GLY A 149 4.56 -12.92 -11.03
N LEU A 150 5.21 -12.47 -9.96
CA LEU A 150 4.91 -11.18 -9.32
C LEU A 150 5.26 -9.95 -10.18
N LEU A 151 6.05 -10.10 -11.22
CA LEU A 151 6.33 -9.04 -12.19
C LEU A 151 5.26 -8.94 -13.29
N HIS A 152 4.21 -9.76 -13.21
CA HIS A 152 3.11 -9.71 -14.18
C HIS A 152 2.40 -8.35 -14.12
N PRO A 153 2.01 -7.75 -15.26
CA PRO A 153 1.36 -6.44 -15.31
C PRO A 153 0.11 -6.31 -14.42
N LEU A 154 -0.66 -7.39 -14.27
CA LEU A 154 -1.83 -7.40 -13.37
C LEU A 154 -1.44 -7.23 -11.90
N ALA A 155 -0.32 -7.82 -11.47
CA ALA A 155 0.18 -7.64 -10.11
C ALA A 155 0.61 -6.18 -9.87
N LEU A 156 1.29 -5.56 -10.85
CA LEU A 156 1.68 -4.15 -10.78
C LEU A 156 0.47 -3.21 -10.78
N LEU A 157 -0.59 -3.55 -11.53
CA LEU A 157 -1.85 -2.80 -11.51
C LEU A 157 -2.51 -2.86 -10.12
N VAL A 158 -2.62 -4.05 -9.54
CA VAL A 158 -3.18 -4.21 -8.19
C VAL A 158 -2.35 -3.45 -7.16
N LEU A 159 -1.03 -3.53 -7.26
CA LEU A 159 -0.10 -2.82 -6.37
C LEU A 159 -0.25 -1.30 -6.47
N LEU A 160 -0.42 -0.77 -7.69
CA LEU A 160 -0.66 0.65 -7.92
C LEU A 160 -1.97 1.11 -7.30
N LEU A 161 -3.04 0.34 -7.45
CA LEU A 161 -4.34 0.62 -6.85
C LEU A 161 -4.30 0.55 -5.31
N ASP A 162 -3.57 -0.43 -4.77
CA ASP A 162 -3.32 -0.55 -3.32
C ASP A 162 -2.63 0.72 -2.78
N CYS A 163 -1.54 1.14 -3.41
CA CYS A 163 -0.87 2.39 -3.08
C CYS A 163 -1.81 3.60 -3.17
N ALA A 164 -2.68 3.67 -4.18
CA ALA A 164 -3.61 4.78 -4.37
C ALA A 164 -4.66 4.85 -3.26
N VAL A 165 -5.24 3.70 -2.87
CA VAL A 165 -6.20 3.60 -1.76
C VAL A 165 -5.55 4.07 -0.47
N PHE A 166 -4.40 3.53 -0.11
CA PHE A 166 -3.77 3.85 1.17
C PHE A 166 -3.12 5.23 1.21
N ALA A 167 -2.63 5.74 0.08
CA ALA A 167 -2.25 7.15 -0.03
C ALA A 167 -3.47 8.06 0.14
N GLY A 168 -4.63 7.73 -0.46
CA GLY A 168 -5.87 8.47 -0.28
C GLY A 168 -6.35 8.51 1.17
N ILE A 169 -6.34 7.37 1.87
CA ILE A 169 -6.61 7.31 3.31
C ILE A 169 -5.58 8.16 4.08
N GLY A 170 -4.31 8.09 3.70
CA GLY A 170 -3.23 8.87 4.29
C GLY A 170 -3.40 10.38 4.12
N VAL A 171 -3.91 10.85 2.98
CA VAL A 171 -4.28 12.26 2.77
C VAL A 171 -5.35 12.68 3.77
N ILE A 172 -6.46 11.94 3.85
CA ILE A 172 -7.57 12.25 4.74
C ILE A 172 -7.11 12.27 6.21
N ALA A 173 -6.31 11.27 6.59
CA ALA A 173 -5.72 11.20 7.92
C ALA A 173 -4.83 12.41 8.21
N GLY A 174 -3.91 12.75 7.31
CA GLY A 174 -3.00 13.89 7.46
C GLY A 174 -3.69 15.25 7.55
N LEU A 175 -4.87 15.40 6.95
CA LEU A 175 -5.69 16.60 7.06
C LEU A 175 -6.40 16.73 8.42
N LYS A 176 -6.81 15.60 9.01
CA LYS A 176 -7.63 15.58 10.24
C LYS A 176 -6.83 15.43 11.53
N VAL A 177 -5.66 14.82 11.47
CA VAL A 177 -4.85 14.52 12.66
C VAL A 177 -4.23 15.80 13.23
N PRO A 178 -4.40 16.08 14.55
CA PRO A 178 -3.95 17.32 15.17
C PRO A 178 -2.45 17.33 15.53
N SER A 179 -1.81 16.17 15.68
CA SER A 179 -0.40 16.06 16.07
C SER A 179 0.29 14.86 15.45
N LEU A 180 1.63 14.85 15.39
CA LEU A 180 2.39 13.70 14.92
C LEU A 180 2.23 12.46 15.80
N GLU A 181 2.03 12.63 17.10
CA GLU A 181 1.75 11.53 18.03
C GLU A 181 0.45 10.82 17.66
N SER A 182 -0.57 11.60 17.30
CA SER A 182 -1.87 11.06 16.85
C SER A 182 -1.76 10.27 15.54
N VAL A 183 -0.77 10.57 14.68
CA VAL A 183 -0.48 9.74 13.48
C VAL A 183 -0.03 8.35 13.90
N GLY A 184 0.84 8.25 14.92
CA GLY A 184 1.27 6.97 15.48
C GLY A 184 0.11 6.15 16.03
N VAL A 185 -0.77 6.79 16.81
CA VAL A 185 -1.99 6.14 17.34
C VAL A 185 -2.87 5.64 16.21
N LEU A 186 -3.15 6.48 15.21
CA LEU A 186 -3.99 6.09 14.06
C LEU A 186 -3.36 4.93 13.27
N THR A 187 -2.05 4.95 13.07
CA THR A 187 -1.32 3.87 12.39
C THR A 187 -1.48 2.57 13.16
N ASN A 188 -1.30 2.59 14.47
CA ASN A 188 -1.44 1.39 15.31
C ASN A 188 -2.87 0.85 15.36
N PHE A 189 -3.88 1.72 15.36
CA PHE A 189 -5.27 1.31 15.41
C PHE A 189 -5.84 0.88 14.04
N LEU A 190 -5.37 1.47 12.95
CA LEU A 190 -5.90 1.20 11.61
C LEU A 190 -5.01 0.22 10.85
N ILE A 191 -3.73 0.55 10.69
CA ILE A 191 -2.81 -0.20 9.82
C ILE A 191 -2.37 -1.52 10.46
N THR A 192 -2.08 -1.52 11.76
CA THR A 192 -1.60 -2.74 12.42
C THR A 192 -2.63 -3.88 12.41
N PRO A 193 -3.91 -3.69 12.76
CA PRO A 193 -4.91 -4.75 12.62
C PRO A 193 -5.11 -5.19 11.16
N MET A 194 -5.11 -4.22 10.22
CA MET A 194 -5.23 -4.54 8.79
C MET A 194 -4.05 -5.38 8.29
N SER A 195 -2.84 -5.16 8.82
CA SER A 195 -1.64 -5.92 8.45
C SER A 195 -1.79 -7.40 8.71
N PHE A 196 -2.41 -7.76 9.83
CA PHE A 196 -2.62 -9.16 10.20
C PHE A 196 -3.87 -9.75 9.55
N LEU A 197 -4.96 -9.00 9.47
CA LEU A 197 -6.25 -9.48 8.97
C LEU A 197 -6.42 -9.35 7.46
N GLY A 198 -5.52 -8.67 6.75
CA GLY A 198 -5.61 -8.38 5.31
C GLY A 198 -5.28 -9.55 4.37
N ALA A 199 -5.56 -10.79 4.76
CA ALA A 199 -5.30 -11.99 3.95
C ALA A 199 -3.83 -12.15 3.49
N THR A 200 -2.89 -11.53 4.19
CA THR A 200 -1.46 -11.62 3.88
C THR A 200 -0.89 -12.97 4.26
N PHE A 201 -1.20 -13.44 5.47
CA PHE A 201 -0.61 -14.62 6.10
C PHE A 201 -1.49 -15.87 6.04
N PHE A 202 -2.74 -15.76 5.66
CA PHE A 202 -3.71 -16.86 5.62
C PHE A 202 -4.66 -16.74 4.43
N ASP A 203 -5.37 -17.81 4.12
CA ASP A 203 -6.43 -17.81 3.13
C ASP A 203 -7.77 -17.49 3.81
N PRO A 204 -8.49 -16.43 3.40
CA PRO A 204 -9.78 -16.07 3.97
C PRO A 204 -10.81 -17.19 3.91
N SER A 205 -10.75 -18.08 2.92
CA SER A 205 -11.68 -19.19 2.75
C SER A 205 -11.67 -20.19 3.89
N GLN A 206 -10.56 -20.26 4.65
CA GLN A 206 -10.39 -21.18 5.78
C GLN A 206 -10.89 -20.63 7.12
N LEU A 207 -11.32 -19.36 7.15
CA LEU A 207 -11.80 -18.72 8.37
C LEU A 207 -13.29 -18.97 8.62
N PRO A 208 -13.75 -18.91 9.88
CA PRO A 208 -15.16 -18.87 10.21
C PRO A 208 -15.86 -17.68 9.55
N GLY A 209 -17.14 -17.84 9.16
CA GLY A 209 -17.87 -16.85 8.36
C GLY A 209 -17.89 -15.42 8.92
N TYR A 210 -17.94 -15.25 10.24
CA TYR A 210 -17.88 -13.92 10.86
C TYR A 210 -16.53 -13.21 10.68
N LEU A 211 -15.42 -13.97 10.67
CA LEU A 211 -14.10 -13.43 10.40
C LEU A 211 -13.89 -13.15 8.90
N GLN A 212 -14.48 -13.97 8.04
CA GLN A 212 -14.46 -13.71 6.58
C GLN A 212 -15.04 -12.35 6.25
N VAL A 213 -16.20 -11.99 6.82
CA VAL A 213 -16.82 -10.68 6.60
C VAL A 213 -15.88 -9.55 6.99
N LEU A 214 -15.22 -9.66 8.15
CA LEU A 214 -14.26 -8.66 8.61
C LEU A 214 -13.08 -8.51 7.63
N VAL A 215 -12.53 -9.63 7.18
CA VAL A 215 -11.40 -9.65 6.22
C VAL A 215 -11.80 -9.01 4.89
N TYR A 216 -12.98 -9.32 4.36
CA TYR A 216 -13.47 -8.73 3.11
C TYR A 216 -13.90 -7.25 3.24
N CYS A 217 -14.03 -6.70 4.44
CA CYS A 217 -14.18 -5.26 4.62
C CYS A 217 -12.85 -4.49 4.47
N LEU A 218 -11.70 -5.19 4.50
CA LEU A 218 -10.39 -4.55 4.47
C LEU A 218 -9.86 -4.41 3.05
N PRO A 219 -9.42 -3.22 2.61
CA PRO A 219 -8.85 -3.01 1.28
C PRO A 219 -7.63 -3.87 0.99
N LEU A 220 -6.76 -4.07 1.98
CA LEU A 220 -5.55 -4.89 1.85
C LEU A 220 -5.85 -6.34 1.45
N SER A 221 -6.99 -6.89 1.86
CA SER A 221 -7.40 -8.25 1.49
C SER A 221 -7.55 -8.41 -0.01
N TYR A 222 -8.15 -7.43 -0.67
CA TYR A 222 -8.29 -7.43 -2.13
C TYR A 222 -6.95 -7.28 -2.83
N ALA A 223 -6.04 -6.46 -2.28
CA ALA A 223 -4.69 -6.32 -2.80
C ALA A 223 -3.91 -7.64 -2.67
N SER A 224 -3.94 -8.27 -1.49
CA SER A 224 -3.25 -9.55 -1.24
C SER A 224 -3.78 -10.69 -2.13
N ILE A 225 -5.12 -10.80 -2.25
CA ILE A 225 -5.78 -11.81 -3.11
C ILE A 225 -5.45 -11.56 -4.57
N GLY A 226 -5.60 -10.31 -5.05
CA GLY A 226 -5.35 -9.93 -6.43
C GLY A 226 -3.89 -10.14 -6.83
N MET A 227 -2.93 -9.74 -5.99
CA MET A 227 -1.50 -9.97 -6.26
C MET A 227 -1.15 -11.45 -6.28
N ARG A 228 -1.73 -12.25 -5.38
CA ARG A 228 -1.53 -13.70 -5.35
C ARG A 228 -2.08 -14.37 -6.60
N ALA A 229 -3.29 -14.00 -7.02
CA ALA A 229 -3.90 -14.50 -8.24
C ALA A 229 -3.10 -14.11 -9.48
N ALA A 230 -2.64 -12.85 -9.57
CA ALA A 230 -1.82 -12.37 -10.68
C ALA A 230 -0.47 -13.09 -10.79
N ALA A 231 0.11 -13.51 -9.65
CA ALA A 231 1.41 -14.18 -9.61
C ALA A 231 1.35 -15.67 -9.98
N TYR A 232 0.24 -16.35 -9.65
CA TYR A 232 0.20 -17.81 -9.67
C TYR A 232 -0.97 -18.42 -10.45
N GLN A 233 -1.95 -17.61 -10.87
CA GLN A 233 -3.11 -18.08 -11.64
C GLN A 233 -3.04 -17.64 -13.10
N PRO A 234 -3.64 -18.38 -14.02
CA PRO A 234 -3.79 -17.94 -15.40
C PRO A 234 -4.60 -16.63 -15.48
N PRO A 235 -4.28 -15.70 -16.40
CA PRO A 235 -5.00 -14.44 -16.53
C PRO A 235 -6.52 -14.57 -16.72
N ALA A 236 -6.96 -15.69 -17.29
CA ALA A 236 -8.38 -15.99 -17.49
C ALA A 236 -9.15 -16.23 -16.17
N GLN A 237 -8.47 -16.63 -15.09
CA GLN A 237 -9.07 -16.89 -13.79
C GLN A 237 -8.82 -15.74 -12.81
N PHE A 238 -8.26 -14.62 -13.28
CA PHE A 238 -7.96 -13.49 -12.44
C PHE A 238 -9.24 -12.88 -11.84
N PRO A 239 -9.30 -12.66 -10.51
CA PRO A 239 -10.47 -12.13 -9.81
C PRO A 239 -10.62 -10.62 -10.04
N TRP A 240 -11.21 -10.20 -11.15
CA TRP A 240 -11.39 -8.79 -11.54
C TRP A 240 -12.13 -7.95 -10.50
N TYR A 241 -12.92 -8.58 -9.63
CA TYR A 241 -13.58 -7.87 -8.53
C TYR A 241 -12.58 -7.19 -7.59
N THR A 242 -11.36 -7.72 -7.43
CA THR A 242 -10.33 -7.10 -6.60
C THR A 242 -9.90 -5.75 -7.15
N VAL A 243 -9.70 -5.67 -8.47
CA VAL A 243 -9.38 -4.41 -9.16
C VAL A 243 -10.56 -3.44 -9.07
N ALA A 244 -11.80 -3.92 -9.30
CA ALA A 244 -12.99 -3.09 -9.25
C ALA A 244 -13.20 -2.46 -7.86
N VAL A 245 -13.04 -3.25 -6.78
CA VAL A 245 -13.16 -2.75 -5.41
C VAL A 245 -12.07 -1.73 -5.08
N LEU A 246 -10.80 -2.03 -5.39
CA LEU A 246 -9.71 -1.10 -5.12
C LEU A 246 -9.85 0.19 -5.94
N ALA A 247 -10.22 0.12 -7.21
CA ALA A 247 -10.46 1.29 -8.05
C ALA A 247 -11.66 2.11 -7.55
N GLY A 248 -12.74 1.45 -7.14
CA GLY A 248 -13.91 2.09 -6.54
C GLY A 248 -13.56 2.83 -5.24
N LEU A 249 -12.77 2.19 -4.37
CA LEU A 249 -12.29 2.82 -3.14
C LEU A 249 -11.34 3.99 -3.42
N ALA A 250 -10.42 3.85 -4.37
CA ALA A 250 -9.51 4.94 -4.75
C ALA A 250 -10.27 6.16 -5.28
N THR A 251 -11.29 5.94 -6.13
CA THR A 251 -12.13 7.03 -6.64
C THR A 251 -12.98 7.68 -5.55
N LEU A 252 -13.57 6.88 -4.66
CA LEU A 252 -14.32 7.39 -3.51
C LEU A 252 -13.44 8.27 -2.62
N LEU A 253 -12.22 7.79 -2.29
CA LEU A 253 -11.27 8.54 -1.48
C LEU A 253 -10.79 9.82 -2.18
N ALA A 254 -10.67 9.82 -3.51
CA ALA A 254 -10.36 11.02 -4.27
C ALA A 254 -11.47 12.07 -4.16
N LEU A 255 -12.73 11.67 -4.24
CA LEU A 255 -13.87 12.58 -4.07
C LEU A 255 -13.95 13.12 -2.64
N VAL A 256 -13.83 12.25 -1.64
CA VAL A 256 -13.84 12.65 -0.22
C VAL A 256 -12.65 13.57 0.10
N GLY A 257 -11.46 13.25 -0.40
CA GLY A 257 -10.27 14.07 -0.19
C GLY A 257 -10.40 15.45 -0.84
N ALA A 258 -10.92 15.53 -2.06
CA ALA A 258 -11.19 16.80 -2.72
C ALA A 258 -12.21 17.65 -1.95
N TYR A 259 -13.28 17.04 -1.46
CA TYR A 259 -14.26 17.70 -0.62
C TYR A 259 -13.65 18.25 0.68
N LEU A 260 -12.77 17.50 1.33
CA LEU A 260 -12.09 17.97 2.53
C LEU A 260 -11.12 19.12 2.26
N PHE A 261 -10.42 19.11 1.12
CA PHE A 261 -9.56 20.23 0.74
C PHE A 261 -10.36 21.50 0.42
N SER A 262 -11.54 21.39 -0.22
CA SER A 262 -12.38 22.57 -0.50
C SER A 262 -12.83 23.28 0.78
N HIS A 263 -13.15 22.52 1.85
CA HIS A 263 -13.55 23.10 3.14
C HIS A 263 -12.40 23.62 4.00
N GLN A 264 -11.17 23.46 3.56
CA GLN A 264 -10.00 24.07 4.20
C GLN A 264 -9.52 25.34 3.47
N GLN A 265 -10.05 25.59 2.27
CA GLN A 265 -9.79 26.83 1.50
C GLN A 265 -10.79 27.93 1.84
N ASP A 266 -11.97 27.59 2.39
CA ASP A 266 -12.98 28.50 2.90
C ASP A 266 -12.66 28.89 4.36
#